data_801fd1aa209e9d2281180fa288c5702f
#
_entry.id   801fd1aa209e9d2281180fa288c5702f
#
_cell.length_a   1.000
_cell.length_b   1.000
_cell.length_c   1.000
_cell.angle_alpha   90.00
_cell.angle_beta   90.00
_cell.angle_gamma   90.00
#
_symmetry.space_group_name_H-M   'P 1'
#
loop_
_entity.id
_entity.type
_entity.pdbx_description
1 polymer ?
#
loop_
_entity_poly.entity_id
_entity_poly.type
_entity_poly.pdbx_seq_one_letter_code
_entity_poly.pdbx_strand_id
1 'polypeptide(L)'
;MNAPLIEKTCGFADSQTVAAKLAALSHPTRIEILRHLSASRSCCCREVVDHLDLAQSTVSQHLKILVDAGLVRYEPDRQRSRYEVDSDALEDVSASLAALVNSCCSGR
;
A
#
# COMPACT_ATOMS: atom_id res chain seq x y z
N MET A 1 -9.18 24.29 15.94
CA MET A 1 -8.98 23.77 15.97
C MET A 1 -8.76 22.78 16.30
N ASN A 2 -8.58 22.47 16.48
CA ASN A 2 -8.20 21.63 16.67
C ASN A 2 -8.59 20.55 16.72
N ALA A 3 -8.98 20.48 17.13
CA ALA A 3 -9.84 19.43 16.95
C ALA A 3 -9.37 18.29 16.19
N PRO A 4 -8.60 18.47 15.41
CA PRO A 4 -8.08 17.44 14.59
C PRO A 4 -7.58 16.25 15.28
N LEU A 5 -7.16 16.40 16.44
CA LEU A 5 -6.66 15.27 17.08
C LEU A 5 -7.65 14.22 17.26
N ILE A 6 -8.84 14.59 17.28
CA ILE A 6 -9.83 13.63 17.54
C ILE A 6 -9.90 12.57 16.54
N GLU A 7 -9.74 12.91 15.34
CA GLU A 7 -9.89 11.95 14.33
C GLU A 7 -8.90 10.86 14.42
N LYS A 8 -7.78 11.18 14.93
CA LYS A 8 -6.80 10.16 15.04
C LYS A 8 -7.19 9.10 15.97
N THR A 9 -7.90 9.47 16.98
CA THR A 9 -8.25 8.47 17.97
C THR A 9 -9.26 7.50 17.44
N CYS A 10 -9.92 7.83 16.37
CA CYS A 10 -10.88 6.90 15.82
C CYS A 10 -10.27 5.99 14.78
N GLY A 11 -9.01 6.08 14.57
CA GLY A 11 -8.37 5.24 13.59
C GLY A 11 -8.50 5.75 12.18
N PHE A 12 -9.07 6.93 12.00
CA PHE A 12 -9.14 7.51 10.69
C PHE A 12 -7.85 8.19 10.35
N ALA A 13 -7.37 7.98 9.17
CA ALA A 13 -6.29 8.78 8.66
C ALA A 13 -6.90 10.03 8.05
N ASP A 14 -6.14 11.09 7.93
CA ASP A 14 -6.66 12.29 7.29
C ASP A 14 -6.83 12.02 5.80
N SER A 15 -7.56 12.89 5.13
CA SER A 15 -7.90 12.69 3.73
C SER A 15 -6.68 12.63 2.83
N GLN A 16 -5.66 13.42 3.13
CA GLN A 16 -4.47 13.40 2.30
C GLN A 16 -3.73 12.09 2.41
N THR A 17 -3.63 11.56 3.61
CA THR A 17 -2.95 10.28 3.82
C THR A 17 -3.71 9.15 3.14
N VAL A 18 -5.02 9.13 3.29
CA VAL A 18 -5.83 8.10 2.65
C VAL A 18 -5.71 8.20 1.13
N ALA A 19 -5.80 9.42 0.60
CA ALA A 19 -5.71 9.62 -0.83
C ALA A 19 -4.36 9.17 -1.38
N ALA A 20 -3.28 9.43 -0.65
CA ALA A 20 -1.95 9.02 -1.11
C ALA A 20 -1.84 7.50 -1.18
N LYS A 21 -2.39 6.81 -0.20
CA LYS A 21 -2.34 5.36 -0.20
C LYS A 21 -3.23 4.78 -1.29
N LEU A 22 -4.40 5.36 -1.50
CA LEU A 22 -5.27 4.90 -2.58
C LEU A 22 -4.65 5.17 -3.93
N ALA A 23 -3.95 6.29 -4.08
CA ALA A 23 -3.26 6.61 -5.33
C ALA A 23 -2.19 5.56 -5.62
N ALA A 24 -1.47 5.13 -4.58
CA ALA A 24 -0.45 4.11 -4.78
C ALA A 24 -1.08 2.78 -5.22
N LEU A 25 -2.34 2.54 -4.88
CA LEU A 25 -3.04 1.34 -5.31
C LEU A 25 -3.70 1.49 -6.68
N SER A 26 -3.70 2.70 -7.21
CA SER A 26 -4.47 3.01 -8.40
C SER A 26 -3.73 2.70 -9.69
N HIS A 27 -3.25 1.47 -9.80
CA HIS A 27 -2.55 1.03 -11.00
C HIS A 27 -2.60 -0.50 -11.03
N PRO A 28 -3.01 -1.10 -12.14
CA PRO A 28 -3.15 -2.55 -12.19
C PRO A 28 -1.87 -3.30 -11.84
N THR A 29 -0.74 -2.80 -12.30
CA THR A 29 0.53 -3.48 -12.02
C THR A 29 0.83 -3.46 -10.54
N ARG A 30 0.55 -2.36 -9.86
CA ARG A 30 0.82 -2.30 -8.43
C ARG A 30 -0.08 -3.23 -7.65
N ILE A 31 -1.32 -3.39 -8.09
CA ILE A 31 -2.22 -4.36 -7.45
C ILE A 31 -1.68 -5.77 -7.63
N GLU A 32 -1.20 -6.09 -8.84
CA GLU A 32 -0.63 -7.42 -9.08
C GLU A 32 0.64 -7.64 -8.26
N ILE A 33 1.45 -6.61 -8.09
CA ILE A 33 2.63 -6.74 -7.25
C ILE A 33 2.21 -7.08 -5.82
N LEU A 34 1.21 -6.39 -5.28
CA LEU A 34 0.75 -6.67 -3.94
C LEU A 34 0.21 -8.08 -3.80
N ARG A 35 -0.52 -8.56 -4.81
CA ARG A 35 -1.03 -9.93 -4.79
C ARG A 35 0.12 -10.92 -4.75
N HIS A 36 1.14 -10.68 -5.56
CA HIS A 36 2.29 -11.57 -5.61
C HIS A 36 3.06 -11.56 -4.30
N LEU A 37 3.30 -10.38 -3.74
CA LEU A 37 4.01 -10.27 -2.47
C LEU A 37 3.24 -10.92 -1.34
N SER A 38 1.93 -10.79 -1.35
CA SER A 38 1.11 -11.41 -0.32
C SER A 38 1.20 -12.92 -0.37
N ALA A 39 1.20 -13.48 -1.56
CA ALA A 39 1.26 -14.92 -1.73
C ALA A 39 2.61 -15.48 -1.37
N SER A 40 3.67 -14.70 -1.56
CA SER A 40 5.03 -15.17 -1.35
C SER A 40 5.60 -14.77 0.00
N ARG A 41 4.87 -14.01 0.78
CA ARG A 41 5.31 -13.44 2.03
C ARG A 41 6.34 -12.34 1.85
N SER A 42 7.45 -12.64 1.26
CA SER A 42 8.41 -11.61 0.91
C SER A 42 9.21 -12.10 -0.27
N CYS A 43 9.61 -11.19 -1.12
CA CYS A 43 10.44 -11.57 -2.24
C CYS A 43 11.26 -10.39 -2.72
N CYS A 44 12.25 -10.66 -3.55
CA CYS A 44 13.08 -9.61 -4.10
C CYS A 44 12.47 -9.10 -5.39
N CYS A 45 12.97 -7.97 -5.83
CA CYS A 45 12.50 -7.35 -7.06
C CYS A 45 12.56 -8.29 -8.24
N ARG A 46 13.64 -9.11 -8.31
CA ARG A 46 13.82 -10.01 -9.41
C ARG A 46 12.70 -11.03 -9.52
N GLU A 47 12.23 -11.52 -8.38
CA GLU A 47 11.13 -12.47 -8.40
C GLU A 47 9.85 -11.85 -8.92
N VAL A 48 9.63 -10.59 -8.57
CA VAL A 48 8.47 -9.87 -9.07
C VAL A 48 8.60 -9.64 -10.58
N VAL A 49 9.79 -9.26 -11.02
CA VAL A 49 10.06 -9.08 -12.45
C VAL A 49 9.74 -10.34 -13.23
N ASP A 50 10.23 -11.46 -12.73
CA ASP A 50 10.01 -12.73 -13.42
C ASP A 50 8.54 -13.10 -13.47
N HIS A 51 7.83 -12.84 -12.39
CA HIS A 51 6.43 -13.18 -12.32
C HIS A 51 5.56 -12.32 -13.24
N LEU A 52 5.88 -11.03 -13.32
CA LEU A 52 5.05 -10.09 -14.09
C LEU A 52 5.52 -9.90 -15.52
N ASP A 53 6.71 -10.39 -15.82
CA ASP A 53 7.28 -10.27 -17.17
C ASP A 53 7.36 -8.81 -17.62
N LEU A 54 7.87 -7.97 -16.73
CA LEU A 54 8.08 -6.56 -17.01
C LEU A 54 9.55 -6.22 -16.84
N ALA A 55 9.94 -5.07 -17.36
CA ALA A 55 11.31 -4.61 -17.19
C ALA A 55 11.59 -4.34 -15.73
N GLN A 56 12.82 -4.62 -15.30
CA GLN A 56 13.18 -4.41 -13.91
C GLN A 56 13.02 -2.97 -13.47
N SER A 57 13.35 -2.00 -14.33
CA SER A 57 13.20 -0.61 -13.97
C SER A 57 11.74 -0.24 -13.74
N THR A 58 10.85 -0.83 -14.51
CA THR A 58 9.42 -0.57 -14.35
C THR A 58 8.93 -1.14 -13.02
N VAL A 59 9.33 -2.36 -12.70
CA VAL A 59 8.92 -2.98 -11.44
C VAL A 59 9.51 -2.20 -10.27
N SER A 60 10.78 -1.79 -10.37
CA SER A 60 11.41 -1.01 -9.32
C SER A 60 10.67 0.29 -9.04
N GLN A 61 10.20 0.96 -10.07
CA GLN A 61 9.47 2.20 -9.89
C GLN A 61 8.15 1.96 -9.16
N HIS A 62 7.45 0.91 -9.53
CA HIS A 62 6.18 0.58 -8.87
C HIS A 62 6.42 0.19 -7.41
N LEU A 63 7.46 -0.60 -7.15
CA LEU A 63 7.79 -0.97 -5.78
C LEU A 63 8.13 0.26 -4.95
N LYS A 64 8.86 1.20 -5.53
CA LYS A 64 9.22 2.40 -4.80
C LYS A 64 7.98 3.20 -4.42
N ILE A 65 7.02 3.31 -5.32
CA ILE A 65 5.79 4.02 -5.02
C ILE A 65 5.05 3.35 -3.86
N LEU A 66 5.00 2.02 -3.86
CA LEU A 66 4.33 1.28 -2.79
C LEU A 66 5.07 1.44 -1.47
N VAL A 67 6.39 1.43 -1.50
CA VAL A 67 7.18 1.62 -0.28
C VAL A 67 7.00 3.03 0.26
N ASP A 68 7.06 4.02 -0.62
CA ASP A 68 6.92 5.41 -0.20
C ASP A 68 5.54 5.68 0.39
N ALA A 69 4.53 4.96 -0.07
CA ALA A 69 3.18 5.10 0.47
C ALA A 69 2.98 4.31 1.76
N GLY A 70 3.96 3.51 2.15
CA GLY A 70 3.87 2.74 3.38
C GLY A 70 3.12 1.44 3.26
N LEU A 71 2.81 1.00 2.05
CA LEU A 71 2.06 -0.24 1.85
C LEU A 71 2.95 -1.47 1.72
N VAL A 72 4.21 -1.26 1.41
CA VAL A 72 5.19 -2.31 1.27
C VAL A 72 6.41 -1.92 2.09
N ARG A 73 6.96 -2.87 2.81
CA ARG A 73 8.19 -2.64 3.55
C ARG A 73 9.36 -3.12 2.72
N TYR A 74 10.43 -2.34 2.77
CA TYR A 74 11.66 -2.66 2.07
C TYR A 74 12.73 -2.97 3.09
N GLU A 75 13.38 -4.10 2.91
CA GLU A 75 14.43 -4.49 3.82
C GLU A 75 15.68 -4.80 3.02
N PRO A 76 16.75 -4.02 3.16
CA PRO A 76 17.97 -4.32 2.44
C PRO A 76 18.59 -5.59 2.98
N ASP A 77 19.16 -6.37 2.08
CA ASP A 77 19.82 -7.60 2.42
C ASP A 77 21.17 -7.57 1.72
N ARG A 78 22.08 -8.39 2.16
CA ARG A 78 23.41 -8.41 1.61
C ARG A 78 23.43 -8.66 0.13
N GLN A 79 22.63 -9.58 -0.33
CA GLN A 79 22.66 -10.01 -1.70
C GLN A 79 21.52 -9.47 -2.51
N ARG A 80 20.37 -9.25 -1.87
CA ARG A 80 19.21 -8.71 -2.56
C ARG A 80 18.31 -8.04 -1.58
N SER A 81 17.58 -7.10 -2.10
CA SER A 81 16.60 -6.40 -1.30
C SER A 81 15.32 -7.20 -1.23
N ARG A 82 14.65 -7.12 -0.11
CA ARG A 82 13.41 -7.86 0.09
C ARG A 82 12.26 -6.89 0.29
N TYR A 83 11.14 -7.26 -0.28
CA TYR A 83 9.93 -6.45 -0.19
C TYR A 83 8.84 -7.31 0.42
N GLU A 84 8.09 -6.71 1.32
CA GLU A 84 7.05 -7.42 2.04
C GLU A 84 5.87 -6.51 2.24
N VAL A 85 4.66 -7.02 2.05
CA VAL A 85 3.46 -6.24 2.26
C VAL A 85 3.34 -5.85 3.72
N ASP A 86 2.99 -4.60 3.96
CA ASP A 86 2.68 -4.13 5.30
C ASP A 86 1.18 -4.32 5.49
N SER A 87 0.80 -5.44 6.08
CA SER A 87 -0.61 -5.78 6.20
C SER A 87 -1.35 -4.84 7.13
N ASP A 88 -0.68 -4.31 8.15
CA ASP A 88 -1.34 -3.36 9.03
C ASP A 88 -1.71 -2.09 8.27
N ALA A 89 -0.81 -1.63 7.39
CA ALA A 89 -1.09 -0.45 6.61
C ALA A 89 -2.26 -0.70 5.66
N LEU A 90 -2.33 -1.88 5.06
CA LEU A 90 -3.45 -2.20 4.19
C LEU A 90 -4.76 -2.30 4.97
N GLU A 91 -4.71 -2.84 6.17
CA GLU A 91 -5.91 -2.90 7.01
C GLU A 91 -6.38 -1.50 7.38
N ASP A 92 -5.45 -0.59 7.62
CA ASP A 92 -5.82 0.79 7.91
C ASP A 92 -6.50 1.44 6.72
N VAL A 93 -6.01 1.17 5.52
CA VAL A 93 -6.64 1.70 4.30
C VAL A 93 -8.04 1.13 4.17
N SER A 94 -8.19 -0.16 4.41
CA SER A 94 -9.48 -0.81 4.32
C SER A 94 -10.47 -0.20 5.32
N ALA A 95 -10.03 0.04 6.54
CA ALA A 95 -10.88 0.62 7.56
C ALA A 95 -11.28 2.05 7.20
N SER A 96 -10.34 2.83 6.67
CA SER A 96 -10.63 4.19 6.27
C SER A 96 -11.62 4.23 5.12
N LEU A 97 -11.45 3.33 4.16
CA LEU A 97 -12.35 3.28 3.03
C LEU A 97 -13.74 2.84 3.48
N ALA A 98 -13.82 1.84 4.35
CA ALA A 98 -15.11 1.39 4.86
C ALA A 98 -15.81 2.50 5.61
N ALA A 99 -15.09 3.26 6.41
CA ALA A 99 -15.66 4.38 7.13
C ALA A 99 -16.20 5.44 6.18
N LEU A 100 -15.46 5.71 5.12
CA LEU A 100 -15.91 6.66 4.12
C LEU A 100 -17.18 6.18 3.44
N VAL A 101 -17.20 4.93 3.04
CA VAL A 101 -18.37 4.37 2.38
C VAL A 101 -19.58 4.41 3.29
N ASN A 102 -19.40 4.01 4.55
CA ASN A 102 -20.49 4.03 5.50
C ASN A 102 -21.02 5.45 5.75
N SER A 103 -20.12 6.40 5.84
CA SER A 103 -20.48 7.77 6.02
C SER A 103 -21.27 8.31 4.84
N CYS A 104 -20.86 7.97 3.64
CA CYS A 104 -21.53 8.43 2.44
C CYS A 104 -22.89 7.76 2.24
N CYS A 105 -23.04 6.55 2.72
CA CYS A 105 -24.26 5.79 2.47
C CYS A 105 -25.27 5.87 3.59
N SER A 106 -24.85 6.15 4.81
CA SER A 106 -25.75 6.11 5.93
C SER A 106 -26.50 7.40 6.16
N GLY A 107 -26.20 8.41 5.42
CA GLY A 107 -26.89 9.69 5.57
C GLY A 107 -28.18 9.77 4.80
N ARG A 108 -28.61 8.69 4.19
CA ARG A 108 -29.81 8.72 3.38
C ARG A 108 -31.06 8.62 4.14
#